data_def5e0de0adfe1bdaa5bd9f8834601fb
#
_entry.id   def5e0de0adfe1bdaa5bd9f8834601fb
#
_cell.length_a   1.000
_cell.length_b   1.000
_cell.length_c   1.000
_cell.angle_alpha   90.00
_cell.angle_beta   90.00
_cell.angle_gamma   90.00
#
_symmetry.space_group_name_H-M   'P 1'
#
loop_
_entity.id
_entity.type
_entity.pdbx_description
1 polymer ?
#
loop_
_entity_poly.entity_id
_entity_poly.type
_entity_poly.pdbx_seq_one_letter_code
_entity_poly.pdbx_strand_id
1 'polypeptide(L)' 'MVVTGEKPGVGVYTCTNCGQKVHLDDDSDKMPPCPNCGNTTFN' A
#
# COMPACT_ATOMS: atom_id res chain seq x y z
N MET A 1 9.71 -1.25 -3.69
CA MET A 1 8.96 -1.56 -2.48
C MET A 1 8.41 -0.27 -1.88
N VAL A 2 7.15 -0.29 -1.46
CA VAL A 2 6.46 0.88 -0.90
C VAL A 2 6.24 0.64 0.59
N VAL A 3 6.42 1.70 1.39
CA VAL A 3 6.24 1.64 2.84
C VAL A 3 5.05 2.53 3.23
N THR A 4 4.31 2.12 4.25
CA THR A 4 3.22 2.92 4.82
C THR A 4 3.70 4.33 5.16
N GLY A 5 2.91 5.33 4.78
CA GLY A 5 3.26 6.74 4.96
C GLY A 5 3.89 7.38 3.74
N GLU A 6 4.34 6.61 2.77
CA GLU A 6 4.83 7.15 1.51
C GLU A 6 3.65 7.51 0.58
N LYS A 7 3.92 8.39 -0.38
CA LYS A 7 2.94 8.76 -1.40
C LYS A 7 3.40 8.18 -2.74
N PRO A 8 3.11 6.89 -2.99
CA PRO A 8 3.65 6.22 -4.18
C PRO A 8 2.96 6.61 -5.49
N GLY A 9 1.80 7.25 -5.41
CA GLY A 9 1.04 7.62 -6.59
C GLY A 9 -0.14 6.68 -6.83
N VAL A 10 -0.87 6.95 -7.93
CA VAL A 10 -2.05 6.16 -8.31
C VAL A 10 -1.63 4.77 -8.77
N GLY A 11 -2.32 3.74 -8.31
CA GLY A 11 -2.07 2.37 -8.74
C GLY A 11 -2.51 1.34 -7.73
N VAL A 12 -2.19 0.09 -8.03
CA VAL A 12 -2.50 -1.04 -7.17
C VAL A 12 -1.20 -1.56 -6.57
N TYR A 13 -1.20 -1.73 -5.27
CA TYR A 13 -0.03 -2.19 -4.51
C TYR A 13 -0.39 -3.47 -3.77
N THR A 14 0.54 -4.41 -3.73
CA THR A 14 0.32 -5.72 -3.12
C THR A 14 1.13 -5.84 -1.84
N CYS A 15 0.45 -6.21 -0.75
CA CYS A 15 1.11 -6.47 0.53
C CYS A 15 2.16 -7.58 0.35
N THR A 16 3.36 -7.36 0.88
CA THR A 16 4.44 -8.35 0.75
C THR A 16 4.30 -9.51 1.71
N ASN A 17 3.37 -9.43 2.67
CA ASN A 17 3.17 -10.47 3.67
C ASN A 17 1.99 -11.39 3.31
N CYS A 18 0.79 -10.82 3.15
CA CYS A 18 -0.41 -11.63 2.90
C CYS A 18 -0.89 -11.61 1.45
N GLY A 19 -0.33 -10.73 0.62
CA GLY A 19 -0.73 -10.60 -0.78
C GLY A 19 -1.98 -9.78 -1.01
N GLN A 20 -2.50 -9.10 0.01
CA GLN A 20 -3.68 -8.25 -0.13
C GLN A 20 -3.36 -7.06 -1.04
N LYS A 21 -4.25 -6.79 -2.00
CA LYS A 21 -4.09 -5.66 -2.90
C LYS A 21 -4.74 -4.42 -2.31
N VAL A 22 -4.04 -3.29 -2.46
CA VAL A 22 -4.52 -1.97 -2.02
C VAL A 22 -4.52 -1.06 -3.23
N HIS A 23 -5.66 -0.42 -3.49
CA HIS A 23 -5.82 0.49 -4.62
C HIS A 23 -5.78 1.93 -4.12
N LEU A 24 -4.84 2.71 -4.64
CA LEU A 24 -4.75 4.15 -4.40
C LEU A 24 -5.22 4.88 -5.64
N ASP A 25 -6.17 5.78 -5.47
CA ASP A 25 -6.79 6.52 -6.58
C ASP A 25 -6.39 7.99 -6.62
N ASP A 26 -5.51 8.42 -5.75
CA ASP A 26 -5.02 9.79 -5.68
C ASP A 26 -3.52 9.77 -5.38
N ASP A 27 -2.73 10.53 -6.15
CA ASP A 27 -1.28 10.57 -5.94
C ASP A 27 -0.86 11.32 -4.68
N SER A 28 -1.78 12.03 -4.04
CA SER A 28 -1.55 12.66 -2.74
C SER A 28 -1.87 11.75 -1.56
N ASP A 29 -2.45 10.57 -1.82
CA ASP A 29 -2.78 9.61 -0.76
C ASP A 29 -1.52 8.96 -0.22
N LYS A 30 -1.41 8.93 1.11
CA LYS A 30 -0.36 8.17 1.76
C LYS A 30 -0.72 6.70 1.76
N MET A 31 0.31 5.85 1.64
CA MET A 31 0.11 4.41 1.68
C MET A 31 -0.39 3.98 3.05
N PRO A 32 -1.60 3.41 3.16
CA PRO A 32 -2.11 2.93 4.45
C PRO A 32 -1.48 1.58 4.82
N PRO A 33 -1.56 1.16 6.08
CA PRO A 33 -1.14 -0.19 6.44
C PRO A 33 -2.09 -1.22 5.81
N CYS A 34 -1.60 -2.44 5.65
CA CYS A 34 -2.40 -3.52 5.06
C CYS A 34 -3.66 -3.76 5.91
N PRO A 35 -4.86 -3.69 5.31
CA PRO A 35 -6.09 -3.89 6.05
C PRO A 35 -6.33 -5.34 6.49
N ASN A 36 -5.59 -6.28 5.92
CA ASN A 36 -5.77 -7.69 6.22
C ASN A 36 -4.83 -8.17 7.34
N CYS A 37 -3.54 -7.87 7.24
CA CYS A 37 -2.57 -8.36 8.21
C CYS A 37 -1.82 -7.26 8.96
N GLY A 38 -2.03 -6.00 8.61
CA GLY A 38 -1.38 -4.87 9.26
C GLY A 38 0.06 -4.64 8.84
N ASN A 39 0.53 -5.31 7.78
CA ASN A 39 1.88 -5.11 7.27
C ASN A 39 2.06 -3.69 6.75
N THR A 40 3.29 -3.19 6.79
CA THR A 40 3.60 -1.81 6.40
C THR A 40 4.40 -1.71 5.10
N THR A 41 4.69 -2.83 4.46
CA THR A 41 5.47 -2.85 3.21
C THR A 41 4.64 -3.46 2.09
N PHE A 42 4.79 -2.87 0.89
CA PHE A 42 4.04 -3.27 -0.29
C PHE A 42 4.95 -3.37 -1.50
N ASN A 43 4.46 -4.06 -2.48
CA ASN A 43 5.18 -4.27 -3.73
C ASN A 43 4.59 -3.43 -4.85
#